data_401b2c78aa2e408b42156999606a336f
#
_entry.id   401b2c78aa2e408b42156999606a336f
#
_cell.length_a   1.000
_cell.length_b   1.000
_cell.length_c   1.000
_cell.angle_alpha   90.00
_cell.angle_beta   90.00
_cell.angle_gamma   90.00
#
_symmetry.space_group_name_H-M   'P 1'
#
loop_
_entity.id
_entity.type
_entity.pdbx_description
1 polymer ?
#
loop_
_entity_poly.entity_id
_entity_poly.type
_entity_poly.pdbx_seq_one_letter_code
_entity_poly.pdbx_strand_id
1 'polypeptide(L)'
;NPSGRTQIDGTMELKDLDKTEENRKLVENFLFDVMQNQHPEKAADYFDGDTYIQHNTAIADGVSGLNEALAALVEQGIQMIYNETHMVLAQGNYVLAVSEGTYGGAPTSYYDLWRVQNGKIAEHWDVMETIADESTWQNQNGKF
;
A
#
# COMPACT_ATOMS: atom_id res chain seq x y z
N ASN A 1 -2.64 13.14 10.86
CA ASN A 1 -1.59 12.14 10.77
C ASN A 1 -0.82 12.11 12.11
N PRO A 2 -0.61 10.94 12.77
CA PRO A 2 0.14 10.83 14.02
C PRO A 2 1.57 11.36 13.95
N SER A 3 2.20 11.33 12.76
CA SER A 3 3.55 11.88 12.53
C SER A 3 3.61 13.40 12.39
N GLY A 4 2.48 14.09 12.45
CA GLY A 4 2.39 15.56 12.39
C GLY A 4 2.67 16.18 11.02
N ARG A 5 2.64 15.38 9.94
CA ARG A 5 2.84 15.88 8.56
C ARG A 5 1.68 16.73 8.09
N THR A 6 1.97 17.67 7.19
CA THR A 6 0.94 18.47 6.53
C THR A 6 0.28 17.69 5.39
N GLN A 7 -0.71 18.28 4.71
CA GLN A 7 -1.38 17.62 3.58
C GLN A 7 -0.54 17.61 2.28
N ILE A 8 0.51 18.39 2.23
CA ILE A 8 1.28 18.62 0.99
C ILE A 8 2.79 18.46 1.17
N ASP A 9 3.24 17.73 2.18
CA ASP A 9 4.68 17.55 2.44
C ASP A 9 5.24 16.19 1.94
N GLY A 10 4.50 15.52 1.07
CA GLY A 10 4.98 14.31 0.40
C GLY A 10 6.04 14.63 -0.66
N THR A 11 6.88 13.64 -0.93
CA THR A 11 7.88 13.72 -2.00
C THR A 11 7.19 13.66 -3.36
N MET A 12 7.46 14.64 -4.24
CA MET A 12 6.82 14.78 -5.54
C MET A 12 7.77 14.61 -6.72
N GLU A 13 9.07 14.50 -6.47
CA GLU A 13 10.06 14.44 -7.53
C GLU A 13 10.11 13.05 -8.21
N LEU A 14 9.88 13.05 -9.52
CA LEU A 14 10.04 11.86 -10.35
C LEU A 14 11.52 11.66 -10.70
N LYS A 15 12.06 10.50 -10.36
CA LYS A 15 13.46 10.09 -10.58
C LYS A 15 13.55 8.68 -11.11
N ASP A 16 14.76 8.23 -11.40
CA ASP A 16 15.11 6.84 -11.67
C ASP A 16 14.26 6.20 -12.78
N LEU A 17 14.02 6.94 -13.87
CA LEU A 17 13.22 6.45 -15.01
C LEU A 17 13.80 5.18 -15.63
N ASP A 18 15.12 5.00 -15.56
CA ASP A 18 15.84 3.80 -15.99
C ASP A 18 15.62 2.58 -15.09
N LYS A 19 15.07 2.78 -13.89
CA LYS A 19 14.76 1.73 -12.90
C LYS A 19 13.27 1.41 -12.79
N THR A 20 12.45 1.89 -13.69
CA THR A 20 10.99 1.71 -13.65
C THR A 20 10.60 0.23 -13.46
N GLU A 21 11.14 -0.66 -14.28
CA GLU A 21 10.81 -2.09 -14.22
C GLU A 21 11.37 -2.78 -12.96
N GLU A 22 12.55 -2.39 -12.51
CA GLU A 22 13.15 -2.89 -11.27
C GLU A 22 12.29 -2.50 -10.07
N ASN A 23 11.86 -1.24 -10.00
CA ASN A 23 11.01 -0.73 -8.93
C ASN A 23 9.60 -1.34 -8.98
N ARG A 24 9.04 -1.54 -10.17
CA ARG A 24 7.76 -2.23 -10.35
C ARG A 24 7.81 -3.65 -9.78
N LYS A 25 8.85 -4.41 -10.12
CA LYS A 25 9.04 -5.78 -9.61
C LYS A 25 9.24 -5.83 -8.09
N LEU A 26 9.97 -4.89 -7.54
CA LEU A 26 10.16 -4.78 -6.09
C LEU A 26 8.81 -4.70 -5.38
N VAL A 27 7.93 -3.80 -5.83
CA VAL A 27 6.61 -3.60 -5.23
C VAL A 27 5.67 -4.77 -5.51
N GLU A 28 5.70 -5.35 -6.71
CA GLU A 28 4.94 -6.58 -7.01
C GLU A 28 5.32 -7.72 -6.07
N ASN A 29 6.61 -7.93 -5.83
CA ASN A 29 7.09 -8.96 -4.92
C ASN A 29 6.68 -8.66 -3.48
N PHE A 30 6.74 -7.41 -3.04
CA PHE A 30 6.26 -6.99 -1.74
C PHE A 30 4.76 -7.29 -1.55
N LEU A 31 3.94 -6.91 -2.53
CA LEU A 31 2.51 -7.19 -2.53
C LEU A 31 2.21 -8.69 -2.46
N PHE A 32 2.89 -9.46 -3.28
CA PHE A 32 2.70 -10.91 -3.34
C PHE A 32 3.15 -11.60 -2.05
N ASP A 33 4.39 -11.35 -1.62
CA ASP A 33 4.96 -12.04 -0.46
C ASP A 33 4.37 -11.56 0.86
N VAL A 34 4.30 -10.26 1.06
CA VAL A 34 3.95 -9.68 2.37
C VAL A 34 2.45 -9.50 2.53
N MET A 35 1.78 -8.93 1.51
CA MET A 35 0.38 -8.54 1.63
C MET A 35 -0.56 -9.69 1.29
N GLN A 36 -0.39 -10.37 0.15
CA GLN A 36 -1.29 -11.44 -0.28
C GLN A 36 -1.02 -12.76 0.43
N ASN A 37 0.24 -13.19 0.50
CA ASN A 37 0.60 -14.46 1.14
C ASN A 37 0.85 -14.34 2.65
N GLN A 38 0.73 -13.15 3.20
CA GLN A 38 0.83 -12.89 4.64
C GLN A 38 2.13 -13.40 5.27
N HIS A 39 3.26 -13.05 4.64
CA HIS A 39 4.61 -13.29 5.16
C HIS A 39 5.23 -12.00 5.73
N PRO A 40 4.73 -11.49 6.88
CA PRO A 40 5.22 -10.23 7.46
C PRO A 40 6.70 -10.30 7.84
N GLU A 41 7.25 -11.48 8.08
CA GLU A 41 8.66 -11.69 8.36
C GLU A 41 9.58 -11.29 7.19
N LYS A 42 9.05 -11.27 5.96
CA LYS A 42 9.78 -10.83 4.77
C LYS A 42 9.78 -9.31 4.58
N ALA A 43 8.93 -8.59 5.31
CA ALA A 43 8.78 -7.15 5.13
C ALA A 43 10.10 -6.39 5.29
N ALA A 44 10.96 -6.80 6.23
CA ALA A 44 12.24 -6.15 6.48
C ALA A 44 13.16 -6.10 5.25
N ASP A 45 13.01 -7.04 4.31
CA ASP A 45 13.83 -7.08 3.09
C ASP A 45 13.49 -5.93 2.12
N TYR A 46 12.30 -5.34 2.25
CA TYR A 46 11.77 -4.30 1.36
C TYR A 46 11.98 -2.88 1.86
N PHE A 47 12.40 -2.70 3.11
CA PHE A 47 12.58 -1.38 3.74
C PHE A 47 14.02 -1.16 4.17
N ASP A 48 14.41 0.10 4.30
CA ASP A 48 15.70 0.50 4.87
C ASP A 48 15.54 0.80 6.37
N GLY A 49 15.69 -0.26 7.17
CA GLY A 49 15.46 -0.18 8.62
C GLY A 49 14.02 0.26 8.92
N ASP A 50 13.88 1.31 9.73
CA ASP A 50 12.59 1.91 10.08
C ASP A 50 12.19 3.08 9.18
N THR A 51 12.96 3.37 8.12
CA THR A 51 12.71 4.50 7.22
C THR A 51 11.50 4.22 6.32
N TYR A 52 10.37 4.83 6.65
CA TYR A 52 9.14 4.71 5.88
C TYR A 52 8.22 5.89 6.17
N ILE A 53 7.99 6.73 5.18
CA ILE A 53 7.10 7.88 5.29
C ILE A 53 5.67 7.43 4.98
N GLN A 54 4.74 7.66 5.89
CA GLN A 54 3.38 7.19 5.77
C GLN A 54 2.40 8.34 5.63
N HIS A 55 1.60 8.34 4.55
CA HIS A 55 0.56 9.34 4.32
C HIS A 55 -0.87 8.84 4.65
N ASN A 56 -1.05 7.57 5.00
CA ASN A 56 -2.30 7.15 5.64
C ASN A 56 -2.40 7.85 7.01
N THR A 57 -3.42 8.68 7.18
CA THR A 57 -3.54 9.56 8.34
C THR A 57 -3.80 8.84 9.66
N ALA A 58 -4.08 7.55 9.62
CA ALA A 58 -4.29 6.71 10.81
C ALA A 58 -3.02 5.95 11.23
N ILE A 59 -1.93 6.05 10.48
CA ILE A 59 -0.71 5.27 10.69
C ILE A 59 0.48 6.22 10.88
N ALA A 60 1.29 5.97 11.90
CA ALA A 60 2.53 6.73 12.13
C ALA A 60 3.62 6.36 11.10
N ASP A 61 4.62 7.22 10.97
CA ASP A 61 5.81 6.94 10.16
C ASP A 61 6.60 5.75 10.69
N GLY A 62 7.38 5.16 9.81
CA GLY A 62 8.25 4.02 10.08
C GLY A 62 7.56 2.69 9.88
N VAL A 63 8.36 1.65 9.65
CA VAL A 63 7.90 0.27 9.66
C VAL A 63 7.33 -0.09 11.05
N SER A 64 7.89 0.50 12.09
CA SER A 64 7.36 0.39 13.46
C SER A 64 5.92 0.93 13.56
N GLY A 65 5.64 2.11 12.99
CA GLY A 65 4.29 2.68 12.95
C GLY A 65 3.30 1.81 12.19
N LEU A 66 3.73 1.24 11.06
CA LEU A 66 2.91 0.27 10.32
C LEU A 66 2.61 -0.98 11.16
N ASN A 67 3.60 -1.55 11.81
CA ASN A 67 3.43 -2.74 12.64
C ASN A 67 2.50 -2.47 13.83
N GLU A 68 2.62 -1.32 14.49
CA GLU A 68 1.72 -0.91 15.57
C GLU A 68 0.28 -0.79 15.08
N ALA A 69 0.06 -0.18 13.91
CA ALA A 69 -1.27 -0.05 13.32
C ALA A 69 -1.88 -1.41 12.99
N LEU A 70 -1.12 -2.33 12.38
CA LEU A 70 -1.57 -3.68 12.08
C LEU A 70 -1.89 -4.47 13.36
N ALA A 71 -1.07 -4.36 14.39
CA ALA A 71 -1.33 -5.00 15.68
C ALA A 71 -2.62 -4.47 16.33
N ALA A 72 -2.86 -3.17 16.26
CA ALA A 72 -4.09 -2.56 16.77
C ALA A 72 -5.35 -3.05 16.04
N LEU A 73 -5.28 -3.28 14.72
CA LEU A 73 -6.36 -3.88 13.96
C LEU A 73 -6.66 -5.30 14.44
N VAL A 74 -5.63 -6.12 14.64
CA VAL A 74 -5.78 -7.49 15.15
C VAL A 74 -6.43 -7.50 16.52
N GLU A 75 -6.02 -6.62 17.42
CA GLU A 75 -6.63 -6.47 18.77
C GLU A 75 -8.12 -6.09 18.71
N GLN A 76 -8.50 -5.32 17.70
CA GLN A 76 -9.89 -4.93 17.45
C GLN A 76 -10.69 -6.00 16.69
N GLY A 77 -10.07 -7.11 16.31
CA GLY A 77 -10.69 -8.16 15.51
C GLY A 77 -10.94 -7.76 14.06
N ILE A 78 -10.24 -6.74 13.56
CA ILE A 78 -10.35 -6.26 12.19
C ILE A 78 -9.26 -6.93 11.35
N GLN A 79 -9.67 -7.66 10.31
CA GLN A 79 -8.75 -8.24 9.33
C GLN A 79 -8.65 -7.33 8.10
N MET A 80 -7.43 -7.04 7.68
CA MET A 80 -7.11 -6.41 6.40
C MET A 80 -6.51 -7.47 5.49
N ILE A 81 -7.22 -7.80 4.41
CA ILE A 81 -6.85 -8.88 3.51
C ILE A 81 -6.71 -8.33 2.10
N TYR A 82 -5.58 -8.64 1.46
CA TYR A 82 -5.34 -8.45 0.03
C TYR A 82 -5.53 -9.80 -0.65
N ASN A 83 -6.52 -9.93 -1.52
CA ASN A 83 -6.80 -11.18 -2.25
C ASN A 83 -6.06 -11.23 -3.58
N GLU A 84 -6.14 -10.18 -4.36
CA GLU A 84 -5.57 -10.10 -5.70
C GLU A 84 -5.15 -8.67 -6.05
N THR A 85 -4.04 -8.54 -6.75
CA THR A 85 -3.61 -7.28 -7.37
C THR A 85 -3.90 -7.33 -8.86
N HIS A 86 -4.77 -6.44 -9.33
CA HIS A 86 -5.23 -6.40 -10.71
C HIS A 86 -4.32 -5.60 -11.63
N MET A 87 -3.68 -4.56 -11.10
CA MET A 87 -2.89 -3.64 -11.90
C MET A 87 -1.72 -3.11 -11.08
N VAL A 88 -0.55 -3.08 -11.70
CA VAL A 88 0.64 -2.40 -11.17
C VAL A 88 1.20 -1.49 -12.26
N LEU A 89 1.21 -0.20 -12.00
CA LEU A 89 1.72 0.84 -12.90
C LEU A 89 2.94 1.48 -12.27
N ALA A 90 3.98 1.68 -13.06
CA ALA A 90 5.21 2.27 -12.54
C ALA A 90 5.76 3.34 -13.50
N GLN A 91 6.35 4.36 -12.90
CA GLN A 91 7.14 5.35 -13.61
C GLN A 91 8.28 5.80 -12.69
N GLY A 92 9.52 5.49 -13.06
CA GLY A 92 10.68 5.82 -12.27
C GLY A 92 10.59 5.23 -10.85
N ASN A 93 10.69 6.12 -9.87
CA ASN A 93 10.65 5.78 -8.44
C ASN A 93 9.23 5.60 -7.86
N TYR A 94 8.17 5.77 -8.66
CA TYR A 94 6.78 5.60 -8.20
C TYR A 94 6.14 4.35 -8.77
N VAL A 95 5.42 3.62 -7.91
CA VAL A 95 4.68 2.41 -8.28
C VAL A 95 3.29 2.47 -7.66
N LEU A 96 2.27 2.41 -8.50
CA LEU A 96 0.86 2.36 -8.10
C LEU A 96 0.33 0.93 -8.28
N ALA A 97 -0.27 0.39 -7.25
CA ALA A 97 -0.99 -0.88 -7.34
C ALA A 97 -2.48 -0.69 -7.05
N VAL A 98 -3.28 -1.45 -7.78
CA VAL A 98 -4.73 -1.53 -7.60
C VAL A 98 -5.06 -2.97 -7.22
N SER A 99 -5.55 -3.14 -6.00
CA SER A 99 -5.82 -4.46 -5.43
C SER A 99 -7.24 -4.56 -4.88
N GLU A 100 -7.73 -5.77 -4.79
CA GLU A 100 -8.99 -6.09 -4.11
C GLU A 100 -8.74 -6.96 -2.90
N GLY A 101 -9.63 -6.85 -1.94
CA GLY A 101 -9.61 -7.69 -0.76
C GLY A 101 -10.78 -7.36 0.15
N THR A 102 -10.56 -7.48 1.46
CA THR A 102 -11.54 -7.15 2.48
C THR A 102 -10.89 -6.34 3.61
N TYR A 103 -11.68 -5.48 4.22
CA TYR A 103 -11.33 -4.79 5.44
C TYR A 103 -12.47 -4.96 6.45
N GLY A 104 -12.19 -5.63 7.56
CA GLY A 104 -13.23 -5.99 8.52
C GLY A 104 -14.36 -6.83 7.92
N GLY A 105 -14.05 -7.66 6.92
CA GLY A 105 -15.01 -8.50 6.19
C GLY A 105 -15.78 -7.80 5.08
N ALA A 106 -15.64 -6.48 4.91
CA ALA A 106 -16.28 -5.74 3.82
C ALA A 106 -15.40 -5.77 2.55
N PRO A 107 -15.98 -6.05 1.36
CA PRO A 107 -15.25 -5.95 0.10
C PRO A 107 -14.63 -4.57 -0.06
N THR A 108 -13.34 -4.53 -0.37
CA THR A 108 -12.56 -3.28 -0.37
C THR A 108 -11.63 -3.22 -1.57
N SER A 109 -11.58 -2.05 -2.21
CA SER A 109 -10.53 -1.72 -3.16
C SER A 109 -9.42 -0.95 -2.47
N TYR A 110 -8.18 -1.33 -2.79
CA TYR A 110 -6.96 -0.71 -2.29
C TYR A 110 -6.23 -0.07 -3.46
N TYR A 111 -5.98 1.22 -3.38
CA TYR A 111 -5.14 1.97 -4.31
C TYR A 111 -3.94 2.45 -3.52
N ASP A 112 -2.80 1.81 -3.74
CA ASP A 112 -1.58 2.05 -3.00
C ASP A 112 -0.49 2.61 -3.92
N LEU A 113 0.01 3.77 -3.58
CA LEU A 113 1.15 4.38 -4.26
C LEU A 113 2.39 4.29 -3.36
N TRP A 114 3.46 3.73 -3.90
CA TRP A 114 4.76 3.71 -3.20
C TRP A 114 5.81 4.49 -3.96
N ARG A 115 6.70 5.10 -3.21
CA ARG A 115 7.95 5.64 -3.72
C ARG A 115 9.08 4.71 -3.29
N VAL A 116 9.91 4.35 -4.25
CA VAL A 116 11.10 3.51 -4.08
C VAL A 116 12.34 4.41 -4.05
N GLN A 117 13.25 4.16 -3.13
CA GLN A 117 14.52 4.84 -3.02
C GLN A 117 15.63 3.85 -2.77
N ASN A 118 16.66 3.85 -3.63
CA ASN A 118 17.80 2.93 -3.52
C ASN A 118 17.40 1.45 -3.38
N GLY A 119 16.40 1.01 -4.15
CA GLY A 119 15.91 -0.37 -4.13
C GLY A 119 15.11 -0.75 -2.89
N LYS A 120 14.61 0.23 -2.12
CA LYS A 120 13.77 0.03 -0.94
C LYS A 120 12.52 0.88 -1.01
N ILE A 121 11.43 0.38 -0.43
CA ILE A 121 10.19 1.15 -0.26
C ILE A 121 10.44 2.21 0.81
N ALA A 122 10.19 3.47 0.46
CA ALA A 122 10.53 4.60 1.32
C ALA A 122 9.34 5.47 1.72
N GLU A 123 8.23 5.43 0.96
CA GLU A 123 7.09 6.31 1.20
C GLU A 123 5.81 5.68 0.62
N HIS A 124 4.67 5.95 1.23
CA HIS A 124 3.40 5.33 0.88
C HIS A 124 2.22 6.29 1.02
N TRP A 125 1.34 6.26 0.03
CA TRP A 125 0.01 6.88 0.03
C TRP A 125 -1.02 5.80 -0.28
N ASP A 126 -2.21 5.92 0.28
CA ASP A 126 -3.28 4.99 -0.04
C ASP A 126 -4.66 5.67 -0.18
N VAL A 127 -5.52 4.99 -0.87
CA VAL A 127 -6.96 5.21 -0.87
C VAL A 127 -7.64 3.85 -0.72
N MET A 128 -8.47 3.73 0.30
CA MET A 128 -9.29 2.55 0.54
C MET A 128 -10.74 2.90 0.32
N GLU A 129 -11.48 2.06 -0.39
CA GLU A 129 -12.91 2.25 -0.62
C GLU A 129 -13.63 0.93 -0.39
N THR A 130 -14.68 0.95 0.44
CA THR A 130 -15.60 -0.17 0.51
C THR A 130 -16.37 -0.27 -0.80
N ILE A 131 -16.32 -1.44 -1.45
CA ILE A 131 -17.01 -1.68 -2.70
C ILE A 131 -18.52 -1.81 -2.41
N ALA A 132 -19.31 -0.98 -3.02
CA ALA A 132 -20.77 -1.02 -2.88
C ALA A 132 -21.35 -2.33 -3.43
N ASP A 133 -22.49 -2.76 -2.89
CA ASP A 133 -23.23 -3.92 -3.39
C ASP A 133 -23.56 -3.76 -4.89
N GLU A 134 -23.33 -4.81 -5.66
CA GLU A 134 -23.53 -4.81 -7.13
C GLU A 134 -24.94 -4.37 -7.53
N SER A 135 -25.95 -4.66 -6.71
CA SER A 135 -27.34 -4.24 -6.97
C SER A 135 -27.52 -2.73 -7.01
N THR A 136 -26.58 -1.97 -6.45
CA THR A 136 -26.59 -0.50 -6.43
C THR A 136 -25.80 0.13 -7.58
N TRP A 137 -25.07 -0.67 -8.36
CA TRP A 137 -24.22 -0.16 -9.44
C TRP A 137 -25.04 0.41 -10.59
N GLN A 138 -24.56 1.53 -11.13
CA GLN A 138 -25.20 2.23 -12.23
C GLN A 138 -24.64 1.81 -13.60
N ASN A 139 -23.67 0.93 -13.63
CA ASN A 139 -23.05 0.34 -14.82
C ASN A 139 -22.60 -1.09 -14.50
N GLN A 140 -22.11 -1.81 -15.51
CA GLN A 140 -21.69 -3.21 -15.41
C GLN A 140 -20.22 -3.41 -15.81
N ASN A 141 -19.38 -2.39 -15.67
CA ASN A 141 -17.97 -2.47 -16.04
C ASN A 141 -17.10 -3.21 -14.99
N GLY A 142 -17.67 -3.44 -13.81
CA GLY A 142 -16.91 -3.94 -12.66
C GLY A 142 -16.22 -2.81 -11.89
N LYS A 143 -15.58 -3.17 -10.77
CA LYS A 143 -14.82 -2.22 -9.96
C LYS A 143 -13.36 -2.10 -10.44
N PHE A 144 -12.83 -3.14 -11.08
CA PHE A 144 -11.43 -3.25 -11.52
C PHE A 144 -11.33 -3.51 -13.01
#